data_1f96fc54d244f05492f325d90fe12116
#
_entry.id   1f96fc54d244f05492f325d90fe12116
#
_cell.length_a   1.000
_cell.length_b   1.000
_cell.length_c   1.000
_cell.angle_alpha   90.00
_cell.angle_beta   90.00
_cell.angle_gamma   90.00
#
_symmetry.space_group_name_H-M   'P 1'
#
loop_
_entity.id
_entity.type
_entity.pdbx_description
1 polymer ?
#
loop_
_entity_poly.entity_id
_entity_poly.type
_entity_poly.pdbx_seq_one_letter_code
_entity_poly.pdbx_strand_id
1 'polypeptide(L)'
;MTSPIRSLALASALLAVLAACSKPEQPQMPPPEVVVMTATPKDVPLQRDLVGRLSPYRSSDVRARVAGVVQKRVYQEGSDVKEGQVLFLIDPAPLQASLSAAQANLASAQATYANAKVAADRARQLAPQKFVSKSDLDNAEAAERSAAAAVQQALANVETARVNLGYASVTAP
;
A
#
# COMPACT_ATOMS: atom_id res chain seq x y z
N MET A 1 -90.86 -94.50 -29.29
CA MET A 1 -89.60 -94.96 -29.85
C MET A 1 -88.90 -93.78 -30.45
N THR A 2 -88.08 -93.16 -29.74
CA THR A 2 -87.29 -92.00 -30.20
C THR A 2 -85.96 -92.52 -30.82
N SER A 3 -85.76 -92.21 -32.09
CA SER A 3 -84.60 -92.70 -32.85
C SER A 3 -83.26 -92.19 -32.31
N PRO A 4 -82.26 -93.07 -32.21
CA PRO A 4 -80.95 -92.72 -31.61
C PRO A 4 -80.17 -91.65 -32.40
N ILE A 5 -80.61 -91.39 -33.63
CA ILE A 5 -79.98 -90.40 -34.51
C ILE A 5 -80.18 -88.94 -34.05
N ARG A 6 -81.28 -88.63 -33.36
CA ARG A 6 -81.60 -87.29 -32.88
C ARG A 6 -80.78 -86.94 -31.62
N SER A 7 -80.43 -87.91 -30.79
CA SER A 7 -79.63 -87.72 -29.62
C SER A 7 -78.14 -87.50 -29.98
N LEU A 8 -77.61 -88.14 -31.03
CA LEU A 8 -76.27 -87.97 -31.52
C LEU A 8 -76.07 -86.59 -32.17
N ALA A 9 -77.07 -86.09 -32.86
CA ALA A 9 -77.03 -84.75 -33.47
C ALA A 9 -77.08 -83.63 -32.43
N LEU A 10 -77.82 -83.80 -31.35
CA LEU A 10 -77.84 -82.85 -30.21
C LEU A 10 -76.54 -82.85 -29.42
N ALA A 11 -75.91 -84.00 -29.26
CA ALA A 11 -74.59 -84.08 -28.54
C ALA A 11 -73.45 -83.45 -29.37
N SER A 12 -73.45 -83.59 -30.72
CA SER A 12 -72.46 -82.95 -31.57
C SER A 12 -72.62 -81.42 -31.65
N ALA A 13 -73.87 -80.96 -31.63
CA ALA A 13 -74.18 -79.54 -31.63
C ALA A 13 -73.75 -78.87 -30.29
N LEU A 14 -73.94 -79.59 -29.21
CA LEU A 14 -73.50 -79.10 -27.87
C LEU A 14 -71.97 -79.05 -27.75
N LEU A 15 -71.23 -79.99 -28.35
CA LEU A 15 -69.76 -80.00 -28.35
C LEU A 15 -69.20 -78.87 -29.23
N ALA A 16 -69.85 -78.53 -30.33
CA ALA A 16 -69.45 -77.41 -31.20
C ALA A 16 -69.63 -76.03 -30.58
N VAL A 17 -70.65 -75.88 -29.72
CA VAL A 17 -70.85 -74.64 -28.96
C VAL A 17 -69.85 -74.45 -27.86
N LEU A 18 -69.33 -75.50 -27.20
CA LEU A 18 -68.30 -75.42 -26.19
C LEU A 18 -66.95 -75.10 -26.80
N ALA A 19 -66.64 -75.46 -28.03
CA ALA A 19 -65.41 -75.14 -28.73
C ALA A 19 -65.30 -73.68 -29.18
N ALA A 20 -66.50 -73.01 -29.31
CA ALA A 20 -66.52 -71.62 -29.74
C ALA A 20 -66.18 -70.59 -28.59
N CYS A 21 -66.11 -71.07 -27.36
CA CYS A 21 -65.78 -70.18 -26.20
C CYS A 21 -64.24 -70.08 -25.87
N SER A 22 -63.36 -70.57 -26.72
CA SER A 22 -61.92 -70.30 -26.53
C SER A 22 -61.62 -68.84 -26.89
N LYS A 23 -61.40 -68.02 -25.89
CA LYS A 23 -60.96 -66.64 -26.02
C LYS A 23 -59.64 -66.64 -26.81
N PRO A 24 -59.55 -65.89 -27.92
CA PRO A 24 -58.26 -65.80 -28.62
C PRO A 24 -57.22 -65.21 -27.68
N GLU A 25 -56.13 -65.91 -27.47
CA GLU A 25 -54.99 -65.41 -26.75
C GLU A 25 -54.39 -64.25 -27.59
N GLN A 26 -54.62 -63.06 -27.12
CA GLN A 26 -53.99 -61.87 -27.75
C GLN A 26 -52.49 -62.05 -27.78
N PRO A 27 -51.85 -61.91 -28.95
CA PRO A 27 -50.41 -61.96 -28.99
C PRO A 27 -49.89 -60.87 -28.06
N GLN A 28 -49.19 -61.25 -27.00
CA GLN A 28 -48.48 -60.29 -26.11
C GLN A 28 -47.42 -59.64 -26.98
N MET A 29 -47.63 -58.35 -27.27
CA MET A 29 -46.56 -57.58 -27.86
C MET A 29 -45.37 -57.57 -26.91
N PRO A 30 -44.17 -57.86 -27.39
CA PRO A 30 -43.00 -57.79 -26.56
C PRO A 30 -42.89 -56.35 -25.96
N PRO A 31 -42.49 -56.22 -24.73
CA PRO A 31 -42.32 -54.90 -24.11
C PRO A 31 -41.45 -54.01 -25.01
N PRO A 32 -41.81 -52.75 -25.18
CA PRO A 32 -41.01 -51.83 -25.99
C PRO A 32 -39.58 -51.74 -25.49
N GLU A 33 -38.62 -51.86 -26.39
CA GLU A 33 -37.23 -51.60 -26.06
C GLU A 33 -37.07 -50.09 -25.71
N VAL A 34 -36.59 -49.81 -24.50
CA VAL A 34 -36.30 -48.45 -24.04
C VAL A 34 -34.82 -48.35 -23.77
N VAL A 35 -34.24 -47.28 -24.28
CA VAL A 35 -32.87 -46.94 -23.98
C VAL A 35 -32.85 -46.24 -22.61
N VAL A 36 -32.16 -46.84 -21.66
CA VAL A 36 -31.99 -46.28 -20.34
C VAL A 36 -30.56 -45.82 -20.17
N MET A 37 -30.39 -44.67 -19.59
CA MET A 37 -29.09 -44.15 -19.19
C MET A 37 -29.03 -44.07 -17.66
N THR A 38 -28.03 -44.71 -17.11
CA THR A 38 -27.81 -44.67 -15.66
C THR A 38 -27.28 -43.29 -15.28
N ALA A 39 -28.05 -42.54 -14.51
CA ALA A 39 -27.56 -41.28 -13.94
C ALA A 39 -26.61 -41.57 -12.79
N THR A 40 -25.36 -41.25 -12.99
CA THR A 40 -24.35 -41.31 -11.93
C THR A 40 -24.16 -39.90 -11.36
N PRO A 41 -24.23 -39.71 -10.04
CA PRO A 41 -23.91 -38.42 -9.42
C PRO A 41 -22.45 -38.09 -9.69
N LYS A 42 -22.18 -36.88 -10.19
CA LYS A 42 -20.87 -36.35 -10.41
C LYS A 42 -20.77 -34.99 -9.71
N ASP A 43 -19.72 -34.80 -8.95
CA ASP A 43 -19.43 -33.48 -8.35
C ASP A 43 -19.16 -32.48 -9.46
N VAL A 44 -19.96 -31.43 -9.51
CA VAL A 44 -19.79 -30.31 -10.41
C VAL A 44 -19.30 -29.12 -9.58
N PRO A 45 -18.06 -28.65 -9.77
CA PRO A 45 -17.59 -27.47 -9.06
C PRO A 45 -18.44 -26.26 -9.45
N LEU A 46 -19.04 -25.60 -8.46
CA LEU A 46 -19.74 -24.35 -8.67
C LEU A 46 -18.68 -23.22 -8.76
N GLN A 47 -18.33 -22.84 -9.98
CA GLN A 47 -17.49 -21.67 -10.23
C GLN A 47 -18.36 -20.45 -10.45
N ARG A 48 -18.10 -19.40 -9.70
CA ARG A 48 -18.70 -18.08 -9.89
C ARG A 48 -17.60 -17.06 -10.18
N ASP A 49 -17.68 -16.43 -11.33
CA ASP A 49 -16.85 -15.27 -11.63
C ASP A 49 -17.44 -14.06 -10.90
N LEU A 50 -16.73 -13.59 -9.88
CA LEU A 50 -17.09 -12.39 -9.13
C LEU A 50 -16.31 -11.22 -9.70
N VAL A 51 -17.02 -10.23 -10.19
CA VAL A 51 -16.41 -8.97 -10.62
C VAL A 51 -16.12 -8.13 -9.37
N GLY A 52 -14.85 -7.75 -9.19
CA GLY A 52 -14.40 -6.93 -8.08
C GLY A 52 -13.31 -5.95 -8.51
N ARG A 53 -13.17 -4.87 -7.76
CA ARG A 53 -12.06 -3.92 -7.92
C ARG A 53 -11.15 -4.03 -6.69
N LEU A 54 -9.87 -4.23 -6.92
CA LEU A 54 -8.88 -4.19 -5.86
C LEU A 54 -8.61 -2.73 -5.48
N SER A 55 -8.55 -2.45 -4.20
CA SER A 55 -8.07 -1.19 -3.66
C SER A 55 -6.88 -1.44 -2.74
N PRO A 56 -5.89 -0.55 -2.74
CA PRO A 56 -4.73 -0.72 -1.88
C PRO A 56 -5.13 -0.63 -0.41
N TYR A 57 -4.55 -1.49 0.43
CA TYR A 57 -4.72 -1.43 1.89
C TYR A 57 -4.11 -0.17 2.49
N ARG A 58 -2.99 0.31 1.91
CA ARG A 58 -2.32 1.56 2.27
C ARG A 58 -1.89 2.27 1.00
N SER A 59 -2.03 3.58 0.99
CA SER A 59 -1.46 4.46 -0.03
C SER A 59 -0.79 5.63 0.67
N SER A 60 0.31 6.12 0.11
CA SER A 60 1.03 7.27 0.63
C SER A 60 1.41 8.20 -0.51
N ASP A 61 1.07 9.48 -0.34
CA ASP A 61 1.50 10.52 -1.28
C ASP A 61 2.90 10.98 -0.90
N VAL A 62 3.83 10.85 -1.83
CA VAL A 62 5.19 11.37 -1.67
C VAL A 62 5.23 12.79 -2.21
N ARG A 63 5.53 13.75 -1.33
CA ARG A 63 5.63 15.16 -1.67
C ARG A 63 6.98 15.72 -1.26
N ALA A 64 7.52 16.62 -2.09
CA ALA A 64 8.73 17.37 -1.73
C ALA A 64 8.47 18.28 -0.51
N ARG A 65 9.44 18.37 0.39
CA ARG A 65 9.39 19.23 1.58
C ARG A 65 10.04 20.60 1.33
N VAL A 66 10.80 20.74 0.22
CA VAL A 66 11.43 21.98 -0.22
C VAL A 66 11.01 22.31 -1.63
N ALA A 67 10.92 23.61 -1.94
CA ALA A 67 10.68 24.08 -3.28
C ALA A 67 11.95 23.98 -4.14
N GLY A 68 11.79 23.61 -5.40
CA GLY A 68 12.92 23.51 -6.33
C GLY A 68 12.52 22.84 -7.63
N VAL A 69 13.46 22.77 -8.56
CA VAL A 69 13.29 22.10 -9.85
C VAL A 69 13.70 20.64 -9.72
N VAL A 70 12.86 19.73 -10.16
CA VAL A 70 13.21 18.30 -10.19
C VAL A 70 14.24 18.07 -11.30
N GLN A 71 15.43 17.67 -10.94
CA GLN A 71 16.51 17.35 -11.88
C GLN A 71 16.36 15.96 -12.47
N LYS A 72 15.99 14.99 -11.64
CA LYS A 72 15.95 13.59 -12.06
C LYS A 72 14.93 12.79 -11.28
N ARG A 73 14.23 11.91 -11.97
CA ARG A 73 13.48 10.78 -11.41
C ARG A 73 14.40 9.55 -11.43
N VAL A 74 14.57 8.90 -10.29
CA VAL A 74 15.54 7.79 -10.12
C VAL A 74 14.86 6.43 -10.18
N TYR A 75 13.55 6.36 -9.95
CA TYR A 75 12.77 5.12 -9.99
C TYR A 75 12.03 4.95 -11.33
N GLN A 76 11.58 3.73 -11.60
CA GLN A 76 10.72 3.40 -12.73
C GLN A 76 9.27 3.34 -12.24
N GLU A 77 8.35 3.99 -12.97
CA GLU A 77 6.92 3.92 -12.67
C GLU A 77 6.40 2.48 -12.78
N GLY A 78 5.55 2.09 -11.83
CA GLY A 78 5.02 0.73 -11.76
C GLY A 78 5.96 -0.30 -11.14
N SER A 79 7.16 0.11 -10.67
CA SER A 79 8.08 -0.79 -9.98
C SER A 79 7.93 -0.72 -8.45
N ASP A 80 8.34 -1.80 -7.79
CA ASP A 80 8.44 -1.83 -6.34
C ASP A 80 9.59 -0.96 -5.85
N VAL A 81 9.35 -0.22 -4.78
CA VAL A 81 10.34 0.63 -4.12
C VAL A 81 10.49 0.24 -2.65
N LYS A 82 11.68 0.42 -2.10
CA LYS A 82 11.97 0.14 -0.70
C LYS A 82 11.88 1.43 0.12
N GLU A 83 11.55 1.29 1.40
CA GLU A 83 11.63 2.39 2.36
C GLU A 83 13.02 3.07 2.31
N GLY A 84 13.04 4.40 2.27
CA GLY A 84 14.27 5.19 2.16
C GLY A 84 14.88 5.27 0.75
N GLN A 85 14.35 4.56 -0.23
CA GLN A 85 14.82 4.65 -1.61
C GLN A 85 14.57 6.02 -2.20
N VAL A 86 15.59 6.63 -2.82
CA VAL A 86 15.47 7.93 -3.49
C VAL A 86 14.58 7.80 -4.73
N LEU A 87 13.55 8.62 -4.79
CA LEU A 87 12.59 8.67 -5.89
C LEU A 87 12.87 9.85 -6.83
N PHE A 88 13.07 11.04 -6.26
CA PHE A 88 13.33 12.25 -7.01
C PHE A 88 14.53 12.98 -6.44
N LEU A 89 15.28 13.62 -7.32
CA LEU A 89 16.34 14.57 -6.97
C LEU A 89 15.89 15.97 -7.40
N ILE A 90 15.83 16.87 -6.43
CA ILE A 90 15.60 18.30 -6.62
C ILE A 90 16.96 18.97 -6.77
N ASP A 91 17.04 20.04 -7.53
CA ASP A 91 18.27 20.81 -7.71
C ASP A 91 18.83 21.27 -6.34
N PRO A 92 19.97 20.75 -5.89
CA PRO A 92 20.55 21.09 -4.61
C PRO A 92 21.30 22.42 -4.64
N ALA A 93 21.60 23.00 -5.80
CA ALA A 93 22.49 24.16 -5.91
C ALA A 93 22.01 25.38 -5.10
N PRO A 94 20.73 25.80 -5.13
CA PRO A 94 20.27 26.90 -4.30
C PRO A 94 20.32 26.60 -2.80
N LEU A 95 20.05 25.35 -2.41
CA LEU A 95 20.08 24.93 -1.02
C LEU A 95 21.51 24.85 -0.50
N GLN A 96 22.45 24.43 -1.34
CA GLN A 96 23.86 24.38 -1.04
C GLN A 96 24.46 25.80 -0.89
N ALA A 97 24.03 26.74 -1.75
CA ALA A 97 24.39 28.14 -1.59
C ALA A 97 23.85 28.74 -0.28
N SER A 98 22.61 28.41 0.10
CA SER A 98 22.03 28.81 1.38
C SER A 98 22.80 28.26 2.58
N LEU A 99 23.19 26.98 2.54
CA LEU A 99 24.04 26.37 3.56
C LEU A 99 25.40 27.07 3.68
N SER A 100 26.03 27.36 2.53
CA SER A 100 27.31 28.08 2.51
C SER A 100 27.19 29.49 3.12
N ALA A 101 26.12 30.21 2.81
CA ALA A 101 25.83 31.53 3.39
C ALA A 101 25.62 31.44 4.92
N ALA A 102 24.90 30.43 5.42
CA ALA A 102 24.71 30.22 6.85
C ALA A 102 26.03 29.87 7.53
N GLN A 103 26.90 29.08 6.91
CA GLN A 103 28.25 28.77 7.43
C GLN A 103 29.14 30.03 7.50
N ALA A 104 29.10 30.91 6.51
CA ALA A 104 29.81 32.15 6.52
C ALA A 104 29.32 33.08 7.67
N ASN A 105 28.00 33.15 7.88
CA ASN A 105 27.45 33.91 9.01
C ASN A 105 27.88 33.31 10.37
N LEU A 106 27.94 31.98 10.50
CA LEU A 106 28.46 31.33 11.70
C LEU A 106 29.94 31.72 11.96
N ALA A 107 30.78 31.68 10.91
CA ALA A 107 32.19 32.08 11.04
C ALA A 107 32.34 33.55 11.50
N SER A 108 31.51 34.45 10.97
CA SER A 108 31.44 35.86 11.38
C SER A 108 31.02 36.01 12.86
N ALA A 109 29.97 35.29 13.28
CA ALA A 109 29.52 35.28 14.67
C ALA A 109 30.58 34.73 15.62
N GLN A 110 31.30 33.68 15.22
CA GLN A 110 32.41 33.10 15.99
C GLN A 110 33.58 34.10 16.15
N ALA A 111 33.92 34.83 15.09
CA ALA A 111 34.97 35.86 15.15
C ALA A 111 34.56 36.99 16.10
N THR A 112 33.29 37.44 16.03
CA THR A 112 32.75 38.46 16.95
C THR A 112 32.81 37.99 18.40
N TYR A 113 32.39 36.72 18.65
CA TYR A 113 32.47 36.13 19.98
C TYR A 113 33.89 36.02 20.48
N ALA A 114 34.86 35.61 19.64
CA ALA A 114 36.28 35.55 20.03
C ALA A 114 36.79 36.91 20.46
N ASN A 115 36.47 37.98 19.74
CA ASN A 115 36.86 39.36 20.10
C ASN A 115 36.20 39.82 21.41
N ALA A 116 34.89 39.58 21.56
CA ALA A 116 34.17 39.94 22.79
C ALA A 116 34.73 39.19 24.02
N LYS A 117 35.02 37.90 23.86
CA LYS A 117 35.61 37.07 24.90
C LYS A 117 36.98 37.62 25.35
N VAL A 118 37.88 37.94 24.41
CA VAL A 118 39.19 38.53 24.73
C VAL A 118 39.03 39.87 25.47
N ALA A 119 38.04 40.70 25.04
CA ALA A 119 37.77 41.98 25.72
C ALA A 119 37.27 41.76 27.17
N ALA A 120 36.33 40.83 27.37
CA ALA A 120 35.79 40.48 28.69
C ALA A 120 36.88 39.87 29.59
N ASP A 121 37.72 38.96 29.06
CA ASP A 121 38.81 38.36 29.82
C ASP A 121 39.83 39.41 30.25
N ARG A 122 40.14 40.37 29.40
CA ARG A 122 41.00 41.51 29.74
C ARG A 122 40.37 42.37 30.84
N ALA A 123 39.08 42.70 30.71
CA ALA A 123 38.37 43.49 31.73
C ALA A 123 38.34 42.76 33.08
N ARG A 124 38.12 41.45 33.12
CA ARG A 124 38.17 40.61 34.33
C ARG A 124 39.56 40.65 35.01
N GLN A 125 40.64 40.63 34.22
CA GLN A 125 41.99 40.68 34.75
C GLN A 125 42.34 42.03 35.32
N LEU A 126 41.83 43.13 34.75
CA LEU A 126 42.17 44.51 35.19
C LEU A 126 41.21 45.02 36.28
N ALA A 127 40.03 44.48 36.44
CA ALA A 127 39.01 44.91 37.41
C ALA A 127 39.53 44.82 38.88
N PRO A 128 40.26 43.76 39.35
CA PRO A 128 40.82 43.70 40.73
C PRO A 128 41.78 44.76 40.96
N GLN A 129 42.53 45.25 39.96
CA GLN A 129 43.53 46.30 40.05
C GLN A 129 42.90 47.69 39.93
N LYS A 130 41.58 47.83 39.83
CA LYS A 130 40.81 49.06 39.68
C LYS A 130 41.20 49.89 38.45
N PHE A 131 41.79 49.25 37.40
CA PHE A 131 42.08 49.87 36.12
C PHE A 131 40.89 49.94 35.19
N VAL A 132 39.79 49.24 35.51
CA VAL A 132 38.56 49.22 34.76
C VAL A 132 37.40 49.48 35.73
N SER A 133 36.40 50.28 35.31
CA SER A 133 35.20 50.51 36.11
C SER A 133 34.33 49.24 36.17
N LYS A 134 33.49 49.14 37.20
CA LYS A 134 32.52 48.04 37.29
C LYS A 134 31.56 48.03 36.07
N SER A 135 31.13 49.21 35.63
CA SER A 135 30.28 49.36 34.45
C SER A 135 30.95 48.83 33.18
N ASP A 136 32.26 49.09 33.00
CA ASP A 136 32.99 48.60 31.82
C ASP A 136 33.13 47.07 31.84
N LEU A 137 33.37 46.49 33.03
CA LEU A 137 33.40 45.03 33.20
C LEU A 137 32.03 44.43 32.87
N ASP A 138 30.94 44.98 33.46
CA ASP A 138 29.57 44.50 33.23
C ASP A 138 29.21 44.59 31.75
N ASN A 139 29.62 45.66 31.05
CA ASN A 139 29.39 45.85 29.61
C ASN A 139 30.19 44.84 28.78
N ALA A 140 31.44 44.58 29.10
CA ALA A 140 32.26 43.61 28.38
C ALA A 140 31.73 42.19 28.55
N GLU A 141 31.25 41.81 29.73
CA GLU A 141 30.63 40.53 29.99
C GLU A 141 29.26 40.39 29.31
N ALA A 142 28.47 41.47 29.26
CA ALA A 142 27.22 41.48 28.52
C ALA A 142 27.45 41.30 27.01
N ALA A 143 28.48 41.95 26.45
CA ALA A 143 28.88 41.81 25.07
C ALA A 143 29.33 40.37 24.75
N GLU A 144 30.12 39.74 25.63
CA GLU A 144 30.51 38.33 25.49
C GLU A 144 29.29 37.40 25.47
N ARG A 145 28.37 37.56 26.42
CA ARG A 145 27.15 36.75 26.49
C ARG A 145 26.26 36.94 25.24
N SER A 146 26.11 38.17 24.77
CA SER A 146 25.37 38.50 23.56
C SER A 146 26.01 37.87 22.32
N ALA A 147 27.31 37.95 22.17
CA ALA A 147 28.03 37.33 21.05
C ALA A 147 27.97 35.79 21.11
N ALA A 148 28.03 35.20 22.32
CA ALA A 148 27.84 33.76 22.50
C ALA A 148 26.42 33.32 22.03
N ALA A 149 25.40 34.08 22.38
CA ALA A 149 24.02 33.81 21.91
C ALA A 149 23.92 33.93 20.40
N ALA A 150 24.58 34.88 19.77
CA ALA A 150 24.63 35.03 18.32
C ALA A 150 25.26 33.80 17.61
N VAL A 151 26.32 33.22 18.22
CA VAL A 151 26.90 31.96 17.71
C VAL A 151 25.88 30.81 17.75
N GLN A 152 25.15 30.68 18.86
CA GLN A 152 24.09 29.63 18.96
C GLN A 152 23.00 29.83 17.90
N GLN A 153 22.57 31.06 17.68
CA GLN A 153 21.61 31.38 16.63
C GLN A 153 22.15 31.02 15.23
N ALA A 154 23.41 31.34 14.95
CA ALA A 154 24.02 31.02 13.66
C ALA A 154 24.18 29.51 13.47
N LEU A 155 24.51 28.76 14.53
CA LEU A 155 24.52 27.28 14.49
C LEU A 155 23.17 26.70 14.15
N ALA A 156 22.08 27.19 14.75
CA ALA A 156 20.72 26.77 14.44
C ALA A 156 20.34 27.03 12.97
N ASN A 157 20.80 28.18 12.43
CA ASN A 157 20.59 28.51 11.02
C ASN A 157 21.34 27.56 10.09
N VAL A 158 22.58 27.17 10.42
CA VAL A 158 23.34 26.16 9.64
C VAL A 158 22.65 24.82 9.68
N GLU A 159 22.13 24.39 10.82
CA GLU A 159 21.41 23.11 10.93
C GLU A 159 20.11 23.14 10.11
N THR A 160 19.36 24.24 10.15
CA THR A 160 18.17 24.42 9.32
C THR A 160 18.50 24.32 7.83
N ALA A 161 19.56 24.99 7.38
CA ALA A 161 20.00 24.94 5.99
C ALA A 161 20.46 23.53 5.57
N ARG A 162 21.13 22.79 6.48
CA ARG A 162 21.55 21.40 6.28
C ARG A 162 20.36 20.46 6.12
N VAL A 163 19.36 20.59 6.98
CA VAL A 163 18.12 19.80 6.91
C VAL A 163 17.38 20.06 5.59
N ASN A 164 17.29 21.33 5.19
CA ASN A 164 16.66 21.69 3.91
C ASN A 164 17.41 21.09 2.72
N LEU A 165 18.75 21.09 2.76
CA LEU A 165 19.56 20.42 1.73
C LEU A 165 19.30 18.91 1.68
N GLY A 166 19.10 18.27 2.84
CA GLY A 166 18.74 16.85 2.91
C GLY A 166 17.40 16.55 2.22
N TYR A 167 16.46 17.49 2.26
CA TYR A 167 15.16 17.34 1.59
C TYR A 167 15.21 17.49 0.07
N ALA A 168 16.36 17.86 -0.52
CA ALA A 168 16.57 17.83 -1.97
C ALA A 168 16.48 16.40 -2.54
N SER A 169 16.71 15.38 -1.72
CA SER A 169 16.51 13.98 -2.05
C SER A 169 15.17 13.51 -1.49
N VAL A 170 14.20 13.30 -2.36
CA VAL A 170 12.85 12.82 -1.98
C VAL A 170 12.88 11.30 -1.96
N THR A 171 12.64 10.72 -0.78
CA THR A 171 12.68 9.27 -0.55
C THR A 171 11.30 8.68 -0.35
N ALA A 172 11.18 7.37 -0.59
CA ALA A 172 9.99 6.59 -0.26
C ALA A 172 9.82 6.50 1.27
N PRO A 173 8.57 6.59 1.79
CA PRO A 173 8.24 6.44 3.20
C PRO A 173 8.43 5.03 3.72
#